data_9d78e22b8a0c0593166588598bd6ef80
#
_entry.id   9d78e22b8a0c0593166588598bd6ef80
#
_cell.length_a   1.000
_cell.length_b   1.000
_cell.length_c   1.000
_cell.angle_alpha   90.00
_cell.angle_beta   90.00
_cell.angle_gamma   90.00
#
_symmetry.space_group_name_H-M   'P 1'
#
loop_
_entity.id
_entity.type
_entity.pdbx_description
1 polymer ?
#
loop_
_entity_poly.entity_id
_entity_poly.type
_entity_poly.pdbx_seq_one_letter_code
_entity_poly.pdbx_strand_id
1 'polypeptide(L)'
;MIFISDVHYQIEYLNSLPKNKGPIVILGDLINWIDYRDGQGIAMDVFGKDNVKKLINLRKEHKFDERKSLWRELYKTDPDKVAKKMQRAIYKQYEDVFDVLKKYEVWFIPGNVDDVDIMNTYLSSSVKNVDGLIVEYDNKKIGFAGGGVPTPINARGEIDEDTFSKKLSKLKDSNIICTHAPPLVRELVTDVVTNKIEQGWASLRDFIEIYQPEYSLFGDVHQPQASYWSLNSTRCINVGYFRATNQYLELSSIYI
;
A
#
# COMPACT_ATOMS: atom_id res chain seq x y z
N MET A 1 12.80 5.16 -13.94
CA MET A 1 11.97 5.09 -12.71
C MET A 1 10.97 3.95 -12.83
N ILE A 2 10.80 3.19 -11.77
CA ILE A 2 9.81 2.10 -11.71
C ILE A 2 8.89 2.30 -10.51
N PHE A 3 7.63 1.84 -10.62
CA PHE A 3 6.62 1.93 -9.57
C PHE A 3 6.20 0.53 -9.16
N ILE A 4 6.10 0.29 -7.87
CA ILE A 4 5.55 -0.92 -7.24
C ILE A 4 4.61 -0.53 -6.11
N SER A 5 3.68 -1.41 -5.77
CA SER A 5 2.81 -1.29 -4.60
C SER A 5 2.60 -2.64 -3.94
N ASP A 6 2.16 -2.63 -2.69
CA ASP A 6 1.74 -3.85 -2.00
C ASP A 6 2.87 -4.89 -1.92
N VAL A 7 4.00 -4.44 -1.38
CA VAL A 7 5.24 -5.24 -1.21
C VAL A 7 5.02 -6.38 -0.21
N HIS A 8 4.31 -6.10 0.88
CA HIS A 8 3.94 -7.06 1.92
C HIS A 8 5.06 -8.03 2.28
N TYR A 9 6.23 -7.47 2.61
CA TYR A 9 7.40 -8.23 3.07
C TYR A 9 7.98 -9.22 2.04
N GLN A 10 7.84 -8.95 0.72
CA GLN A 10 8.38 -9.85 -0.31
C GLN A 10 9.85 -9.51 -0.63
N ILE A 11 10.73 -9.97 0.26
CA ILE A 11 12.16 -9.65 0.26
C ILE A 11 12.87 -10.18 -0.98
N GLU A 12 12.51 -11.39 -1.45
CA GLU A 12 13.14 -12.00 -2.62
C GLU A 12 12.92 -11.16 -3.87
N TYR A 13 11.68 -10.70 -4.09
CA TYR A 13 11.34 -9.87 -5.25
C TYR A 13 11.97 -8.49 -5.17
N LEU A 14 12.02 -7.88 -3.98
CA LEU A 14 12.73 -6.62 -3.78
C LEU A 14 14.23 -6.74 -4.15
N ASN A 15 14.89 -7.85 -3.76
CA ASN A 15 16.28 -8.09 -4.13
C ASN A 15 16.50 -8.32 -5.63
N SER A 16 15.47 -8.70 -6.37
CA SER A 16 15.53 -8.95 -7.82
C SER A 16 15.25 -7.71 -8.68
N LEU A 17 14.87 -6.58 -8.07
CA LEU A 17 14.58 -5.36 -8.81
C LEU A 17 15.80 -4.85 -9.58
N PRO A 18 15.60 -4.27 -10.79
CA PRO A 18 16.69 -3.77 -11.61
C PRO A 18 17.33 -2.54 -10.99
N LYS A 19 18.69 -2.52 -10.92
CA LYS A 19 19.45 -1.43 -10.27
C LYS A 19 19.65 -0.20 -11.16
N ASN A 20 19.40 -0.31 -12.46
CA ASN A 20 19.73 0.70 -13.46
C ASN A 20 18.51 1.37 -14.11
N LYS A 21 17.35 1.27 -13.47
CA LYS A 21 16.09 1.85 -13.98
C LYS A 21 15.71 3.19 -13.33
N GLY A 22 16.65 3.84 -12.63
CA GLY A 22 16.38 5.05 -11.84
C GLY A 22 15.70 4.74 -10.51
N PRO A 23 15.08 5.75 -9.85
CA PRO A 23 14.43 5.53 -8.56
C PRO A 23 13.34 4.47 -8.59
N ILE A 24 13.24 3.71 -7.51
CA ILE A 24 12.13 2.81 -7.22
C ILE A 24 11.11 3.59 -6.39
N VAL A 25 9.90 3.72 -6.90
CA VAL A 25 8.77 4.34 -6.21
C VAL A 25 7.89 3.26 -5.61
N ILE A 26 7.69 3.32 -4.30
CA ILE A 26 6.85 2.35 -3.57
C ILE A 26 5.59 3.07 -3.08
N LEU A 27 4.44 2.61 -3.57
CA LEU A 27 3.14 3.20 -3.27
C LEU A 27 2.47 2.57 -2.03
N GLY A 28 3.26 2.15 -1.04
CA GLY A 28 2.77 1.69 0.24
C GLY A 28 2.74 0.18 0.43
N ASP A 29 2.34 -0.21 1.62
CA ASP A 29 2.20 -1.58 2.12
C ASP A 29 3.49 -2.38 2.07
N LEU A 30 4.49 -1.91 2.84
CA LEU A 30 5.80 -2.56 2.95
C LEU A 30 5.75 -3.85 3.77
N ILE A 31 4.97 -3.87 4.87
CA ILE A 31 4.91 -5.01 5.80
C ILE A 31 3.73 -5.91 5.52
N ASN A 32 3.86 -7.20 5.92
CA ASN A 32 2.81 -8.20 5.77
C ASN A 32 2.17 -8.53 7.10
N TRP A 33 0.96 -8.00 7.32
CA TRP A 33 0.20 -8.30 8.53
C TRP A 33 -0.32 -9.74 8.54
N ILE A 34 -1.02 -10.13 7.50
CA ILE A 34 -1.54 -11.48 7.27
C ILE A 34 -1.85 -11.70 5.78
N ASP A 35 -1.26 -12.70 5.19
CA ASP A 35 -1.67 -13.17 3.87
C ASP A 35 -2.71 -14.28 4.02
N TYR A 36 -3.93 -14.00 3.61
CA TYR A 36 -5.04 -14.97 3.72
C TYR A 36 -4.94 -16.15 2.74
N ARG A 37 -3.96 -16.15 1.82
CA ARG A 37 -3.72 -17.27 0.88
C ARG A 37 -2.90 -18.36 1.54
N ASP A 38 -1.83 -18.01 2.25
CA ASP A 38 -0.85 -18.93 2.84
C ASP A 38 -0.71 -18.78 4.37
N GLY A 39 -1.29 -17.75 4.96
CA GLY A 39 -1.24 -17.46 6.38
C GLY A 39 0.05 -16.81 6.87
N GLN A 40 0.99 -16.51 5.97
CA GLN A 40 2.23 -15.84 6.34
C GLN A 40 2.00 -14.41 6.82
N GLY A 41 2.91 -13.89 7.63
CA GLY A 41 2.91 -12.52 8.11
C GLY A 41 2.96 -12.42 9.63
N ILE A 42 2.92 -11.20 10.13
CA ILE A 42 3.03 -10.86 11.55
C ILE A 42 2.03 -11.65 12.41
N ALA A 43 0.81 -11.84 11.92
CA ALA A 43 -0.21 -12.58 12.65
C ALA A 43 0.21 -14.05 12.95
N MET A 44 0.94 -14.69 12.03
CA MET A 44 1.46 -16.04 12.26
C MET A 44 2.52 -16.06 13.35
N ASP A 45 3.43 -15.09 13.37
CA ASP A 45 4.51 -14.98 14.34
C ASP A 45 3.96 -14.70 15.76
N VAL A 46 2.89 -13.92 15.83
CA VAL A 46 2.29 -13.49 17.11
C VAL A 46 1.33 -14.51 17.67
N PHE A 47 0.41 -15.02 16.86
CA PHE A 47 -0.72 -15.87 17.30
C PHE A 47 -0.56 -17.35 16.98
N GLY A 48 0.41 -17.71 16.16
CA GLY A 48 0.71 -19.07 15.77
C GLY A 48 -0.15 -19.60 14.63
N LYS A 49 0.37 -20.66 13.99
CA LYS A 49 -0.18 -21.24 12.75
C LYS A 49 -1.64 -21.68 12.87
N ASP A 50 -2.01 -22.31 13.98
CA ASP A 50 -3.36 -22.88 14.15
C ASP A 50 -4.44 -21.80 14.24
N ASN A 51 -4.15 -20.71 14.97
CA ASN A 51 -5.07 -19.57 15.07
C ASN A 51 -5.20 -18.84 13.75
N VAL A 52 -4.09 -18.62 13.03
CA VAL A 52 -4.13 -18.00 11.70
C VAL A 52 -4.91 -18.89 10.72
N LYS A 53 -4.74 -20.21 10.76
CA LYS A 53 -5.52 -21.12 9.91
C LYS A 53 -7.03 -21.02 10.21
N LYS A 54 -7.42 -20.91 11.49
CA LYS A 54 -8.83 -20.68 11.87
C LYS A 54 -9.35 -19.36 11.29
N LEU A 55 -8.58 -18.27 11.40
CA LEU A 55 -8.95 -16.95 10.83
C LEU A 55 -9.15 -17.01 9.32
N ILE A 56 -8.29 -17.73 8.60
CA ILE A 56 -8.38 -17.95 7.15
C ILE A 56 -9.65 -18.72 6.81
N ASN A 57 -9.93 -19.81 7.52
CA ASN A 57 -11.12 -20.63 7.28
C ASN A 57 -12.40 -19.83 7.52
N LEU A 58 -12.49 -19.10 8.64
CA LEU A 58 -13.64 -18.22 8.93
C LEU A 58 -13.86 -17.17 7.85
N ARG A 59 -12.78 -16.62 7.25
CA ARG A 59 -12.89 -15.70 6.11
C ARG A 59 -13.44 -16.40 4.87
N LYS A 60 -12.94 -17.60 4.53
CA LYS A 60 -13.41 -18.40 3.39
C LYS A 60 -14.88 -18.81 3.51
N GLU A 61 -15.32 -19.10 4.73
CA GLU A 61 -16.69 -19.44 5.06
C GLU A 61 -17.62 -18.22 5.22
N HIS A 62 -17.12 -17.01 4.99
CA HIS A 62 -17.83 -15.73 5.19
C HIS A 62 -18.36 -15.50 6.61
N LYS A 63 -17.77 -16.16 7.62
CA LYS A 63 -18.12 -16.04 9.05
C LYS A 63 -17.42 -14.84 9.70
N PHE A 64 -17.81 -13.64 9.28
CA PHE A 64 -17.12 -12.41 9.66
C PHE A 64 -17.21 -12.08 11.15
N ASP A 65 -18.37 -12.36 11.78
CA ASP A 65 -18.56 -12.09 13.22
C ASP A 65 -17.73 -13.05 14.10
N GLU A 66 -17.69 -14.34 13.74
CA GLU A 66 -16.85 -15.32 14.41
C GLU A 66 -15.37 -14.98 14.26
N ARG A 67 -14.94 -14.55 13.06
CA ARG A 67 -13.58 -14.08 12.81
C ARG A 67 -13.23 -12.86 13.68
N LYS A 68 -14.14 -11.88 13.78
CA LYS A 68 -13.95 -10.70 14.63
C LYS A 68 -13.86 -11.07 16.11
N SER A 69 -14.67 -12.04 16.54
CA SER A 69 -14.63 -12.57 17.91
C SER A 69 -13.31 -13.28 18.21
N LEU A 70 -12.84 -14.12 17.29
CA LEU A 70 -11.54 -14.80 17.43
C LEU A 70 -10.37 -13.78 17.51
N TRP A 71 -10.37 -12.74 16.66
CA TRP A 71 -9.37 -11.68 16.78
C TRP A 71 -9.37 -11.03 18.16
N ARG A 72 -10.54 -10.69 18.69
CA ARG A 72 -10.68 -10.09 20.03
C ARG A 72 -10.17 -11.01 21.14
N GLU A 73 -10.45 -12.31 21.05
CA GLU A 73 -9.97 -13.32 22.00
C GLU A 73 -8.45 -13.41 21.98
N LEU A 74 -7.85 -13.51 20.80
CA LEU A 74 -6.40 -13.60 20.63
C LEU A 74 -5.67 -12.40 21.21
N TYR A 75 -6.20 -11.18 21.05
CA TYR A 75 -5.63 -9.96 21.64
C TYR A 75 -5.81 -9.91 23.17
N LYS A 76 -6.87 -10.48 23.71
CA LYS A 76 -7.18 -10.41 25.15
C LYS A 76 -6.46 -11.46 25.98
N THR A 77 -5.98 -12.56 25.41
CA THR A 77 -5.39 -13.68 26.15
C THR A 77 -4.17 -13.28 26.97
N ASP A 78 -3.30 -12.43 26.42
CA ASP A 78 -2.13 -11.87 27.11
C ASP A 78 -1.73 -10.57 26.40
N PRO A 79 -2.42 -9.44 26.69
CA PRO A 79 -2.26 -8.20 25.92
C PRO A 79 -0.82 -7.69 25.87
N ASP A 80 -0.09 -7.73 26.98
CA ASP A 80 1.29 -7.22 27.06
C ASP A 80 2.26 -8.09 26.25
N LYS A 81 2.10 -9.40 26.34
CA LYS A 81 2.92 -10.32 25.55
C LYS A 81 2.62 -10.24 24.08
N VAL A 82 1.34 -10.11 23.70
CA VAL A 82 0.90 -9.90 22.33
C VAL A 82 1.49 -8.60 21.78
N ALA A 83 1.36 -7.49 22.50
CA ALA A 83 1.89 -6.18 22.09
C ALA A 83 3.41 -6.24 21.87
N LYS A 84 4.18 -6.86 22.79
CA LYS A 84 5.64 -7.02 22.64
C LYS A 84 6.02 -7.88 21.44
N LYS A 85 5.29 -8.99 21.19
CA LYS A 85 5.54 -9.84 20.01
C LYS A 85 5.23 -9.11 18.72
N MET A 86 4.10 -8.40 18.67
CA MET A 86 3.72 -7.58 17.51
C MET A 86 4.77 -6.53 17.19
N GLN A 87 5.16 -5.77 18.19
CA GLN A 87 6.18 -4.73 18.02
C GLN A 87 7.47 -5.33 17.44
N ARG A 88 7.97 -6.44 18.01
CA ARG A 88 9.17 -7.11 17.50
C ARG A 88 9.02 -7.57 16.06
N ALA A 89 7.89 -8.16 15.70
CA ALA A 89 7.64 -8.66 14.35
C ALA A 89 7.51 -7.51 13.34
N ILE A 90 6.86 -6.40 13.70
CA ILE A 90 6.76 -5.19 12.88
C ILE A 90 8.16 -4.63 12.61
N TYR A 91 8.94 -4.37 13.66
CA TYR A 91 10.30 -3.84 13.51
C TYR A 91 11.19 -4.76 12.68
N LYS A 92 11.09 -6.08 12.90
CA LYS A 92 11.86 -7.06 12.12
C LYS A 92 11.53 -6.99 10.63
N GLN A 93 10.25 -6.89 10.26
CA GLN A 93 9.88 -6.77 8.85
C GLN A 93 10.36 -5.47 8.23
N TYR A 94 10.24 -4.33 8.93
CA TYR A 94 10.79 -3.07 8.43
C TYR A 94 12.30 -3.12 8.29
N GLU A 95 13.03 -3.63 9.28
CA GLU A 95 14.49 -3.78 9.21
C GLU A 95 14.90 -4.56 7.96
N ASP A 96 14.31 -5.75 7.75
CA ASP A 96 14.63 -6.59 6.59
C ASP A 96 14.29 -5.92 5.25
N VAL A 97 13.14 -5.25 5.16
CA VAL A 97 12.73 -4.52 3.96
C VAL A 97 13.69 -3.38 3.68
N PHE A 98 13.98 -2.52 4.67
CA PHE A 98 14.85 -1.37 4.47
C PHE A 98 16.31 -1.75 4.25
N ASP A 99 16.78 -2.89 4.78
CA ASP A 99 18.12 -3.42 4.47
C ASP A 99 18.28 -3.79 2.99
N VAL A 100 17.20 -4.22 2.35
CA VAL A 100 17.20 -4.40 0.89
C VAL A 100 17.09 -3.06 0.18
N LEU A 101 16.18 -2.20 0.59
CA LEU A 101 15.90 -0.92 -0.07
C LEU A 101 17.09 0.03 -0.08
N LYS A 102 17.96 0.00 0.94
CA LYS A 102 19.23 0.78 0.97
C LYS A 102 20.14 0.56 -0.23
N LYS A 103 19.99 -0.54 -0.96
CA LYS A 103 20.77 -0.88 -2.17
C LYS A 103 20.34 -0.11 -3.42
N TYR A 104 19.23 0.65 -3.32
CA TYR A 104 18.57 1.37 -4.41
C TYR A 104 18.36 2.84 -4.04
N GLU A 105 18.08 3.68 -5.03
CA GLU A 105 17.42 4.95 -4.78
C GLU A 105 15.91 4.68 -4.67
N VAL A 106 15.32 5.00 -3.51
CA VAL A 106 13.92 4.68 -3.19
C VAL A 106 13.17 5.92 -2.75
N TRP A 107 11.99 6.11 -3.33
CA TRP A 107 10.99 7.06 -2.87
C TRP A 107 9.75 6.27 -2.45
N PHE A 108 9.24 6.51 -1.26
CA PHE A 108 8.07 5.78 -0.79
C PHE A 108 7.02 6.70 -0.17
N ILE A 109 5.78 6.22 -0.17
CA ILE A 109 4.68 6.72 0.61
C ILE A 109 4.11 5.58 1.47
N PRO A 110 3.47 5.86 2.63
CA PRO A 110 2.84 4.81 3.43
C PRO A 110 1.56 4.29 2.77
N GLY A 111 1.27 3.00 2.97
CA GLY A 111 -0.02 2.37 2.70
C GLY A 111 -0.88 2.28 3.96
N ASN A 112 -1.95 1.45 3.92
CA ASN A 112 -2.87 1.30 5.04
C ASN A 112 -2.31 0.47 6.20
N VAL A 113 -1.41 -0.49 5.94
CA VAL A 113 -0.81 -1.32 6.99
C VAL A 113 0.48 -0.75 7.54
N ASP A 114 1.01 0.32 6.97
CA ASP A 114 2.29 0.89 7.34
C ASP A 114 2.22 1.76 8.60
N ASP A 115 3.33 1.80 9.33
CA ASP A 115 3.56 2.73 10.45
C ASP A 115 4.59 3.77 10.01
N VAL A 116 4.12 4.97 9.67
CA VAL A 116 4.96 6.04 9.11
C VAL A 116 6.05 6.48 10.08
N ASP A 117 5.80 6.45 11.38
CA ASP A 117 6.78 6.85 12.40
C ASP A 117 7.94 5.84 12.41
N ILE A 118 7.64 4.55 12.34
CA ILE A 118 8.68 3.51 12.24
C ILE A 118 9.41 3.61 10.90
N MET A 119 8.70 3.74 9.77
CA MET A 119 9.33 3.87 8.45
C MET A 119 10.32 5.05 8.40
N ASN A 120 9.97 6.17 9.01
CA ASN A 120 10.82 7.36 9.03
C ASN A 120 12.12 7.17 9.83
N THR A 121 12.22 6.16 10.69
CA THR A 121 13.50 5.84 11.39
C THR A 121 14.55 5.21 10.47
N TYR A 122 14.13 4.71 9.29
CA TYR A 122 15.00 4.08 8.29
C TYR A 122 15.41 4.99 7.12
N LEU A 123 15.04 6.28 7.17
CA LEU A 123 15.39 7.23 6.12
C LEU A 123 16.92 7.35 5.95
N SER A 124 17.36 7.56 4.72
CA SER A 124 18.77 7.74 4.36
C SER A 124 18.92 8.65 3.14
N SER A 125 20.12 8.90 2.68
CA SER A 125 20.34 9.63 1.43
C SER A 125 19.71 8.97 0.21
N SER A 126 19.63 7.63 0.21
CA SER A 126 19.05 6.84 -0.89
C SER A 126 17.60 6.41 -0.67
N VAL A 127 17.04 6.52 0.55
CA VAL A 127 15.68 6.11 0.88
C VAL A 127 14.91 7.28 1.47
N LYS A 128 13.91 7.77 0.76
CA LYS A 128 13.20 9.01 1.08
C LYS A 128 11.69 8.78 1.21
N ASN A 129 11.11 9.32 2.26
CA ASN A 129 9.67 9.49 2.36
C ASN A 129 9.28 10.75 1.56
N VAL A 130 8.45 10.58 0.53
CA VAL A 130 8.00 11.67 -0.34
C VAL A 130 6.52 12.02 -0.15
N ASP A 131 5.88 11.49 0.89
CA ASP A 131 4.48 11.73 1.19
C ASP A 131 4.17 13.22 1.39
N GLY A 132 3.17 13.72 0.69
CA GLY A 132 2.75 15.13 0.68
C GLY A 132 3.66 16.07 -0.14
N LEU A 133 4.58 15.55 -0.95
CA LEU A 133 5.54 16.31 -1.75
C LEU A 133 5.26 16.20 -3.25
N ILE A 134 5.73 17.22 -4.00
CA ILE A 134 5.94 17.13 -5.44
C ILE A 134 7.44 16.97 -5.68
N VAL A 135 7.82 15.96 -6.47
CA VAL A 135 9.19 15.71 -6.89
C VAL A 135 9.29 15.84 -8.41
N GLU A 136 10.29 16.57 -8.89
CA GLU A 136 10.57 16.65 -10.32
C GLU A 136 11.50 15.53 -10.76
N TYR A 137 11.10 14.80 -11.79
CA TYR A 137 11.89 13.75 -12.42
C TYR A 137 11.60 13.69 -13.92
N ASP A 138 12.64 13.73 -14.75
CA ASP A 138 12.55 13.67 -16.21
C ASP A 138 11.53 14.67 -16.80
N ASN A 139 11.63 15.94 -16.35
CA ASN A 139 10.75 17.06 -16.72
C ASN A 139 9.26 16.86 -16.36
N LYS A 140 8.95 15.94 -15.46
CA LYS A 140 7.60 15.71 -14.93
C LYS A 140 7.54 16.02 -13.44
N LYS A 141 6.46 16.65 -13.01
CA LYS A 141 6.12 16.86 -11.61
C LYS A 141 5.28 15.70 -11.12
N ILE A 142 5.83 14.93 -10.19
CA ILE A 142 5.17 13.76 -9.60
C ILE A 142 4.75 14.12 -8.18
N GLY A 143 3.44 14.16 -7.93
CA GLY A 143 2.86 14.41 -6.63
C GLY A 143 2.57 13.11 -5.89
N PHE A 144 2.78 13.11 -4.57
CA PHE A 144 2.68 11.93 -3.73
C PHE A 144 1.74 12.15 -2.55
N ALA A 145 0.74 11.29 -2.36
CA ALA A 145 -0.16 11.31 -1.20
C ALA A 145 -0.41 9.89 -0.70
N GLY A 146 0.27 9.52 0.38
CA GLY A 146 0.15 8.22 1.03
C GLY A 146 -0.93 8.19 2.10
N GLY A 147 -1.18 6.96 2.58
CA GLY A 147 -2.17 6.60 3.58
C GLY A 147 -3.32 5.78 2.97
N GLY A 148 -3.88 4.89 3.78
CA GLY A 148 -5.06 4.10 3.42
C GLY A 148 -6.36 4.78 3.82
N VAL A 149 -7.44 4.40 3.15
CA VAL A 149 -8.80 4.86 3.46
C VAL A 149 -9.26 4.23 4.78
N PRO A 150 -9.94 4.98 5.68
CA PRO A 150 -10.40 4.44 6.96
C PRO A 150 -11.29 3.21 6.83
N THR A 151 -10.99 2.18 7.60
CA THR A 151 -11.78 0.96 7.70
C THR A 151 -12.17 0.67 9.16
N PRO A 152 -13.13 -0.23 9.42
CA PRO A 152 -13.44 -0.65 10.79
C PRO A 152 -12.28 -1.34 11.53
N ILE A 153 -11.18 -1.66 10.82
CA ILE A 153 -9.96 -2.25 11.39
C ILE A 153 -9.11 -1.19 12.07
N ASN A 154 -9.17 0.05 11.56
CA ASN A 154 -8.38 1.18 12.03
C ASN A 154 -6.88 0.85 12.03
N ALA A 155 -6.37 0.45 10.86
CA ALA A 155 -4.96 0.13 10.68
C ALA A 155 -4.09 1.40 10.79
N ARG A 156 -2.81 1.24 11.12
CA ARG A 156 -1.94 2.36 11.48
C ARG A 156 -1.70 3.38 10.39
N GLY A 157 -1.70 2.94 9.13
CA GLY A 157 -1.53 3.81 7.98
C GLY A 157 -2.83 4.40 7.42
N GLU A 158 -3.98 4.10 8.04
CA GLU A 158 -5.25 4.72 7.66
C GLU A 158 -5.32 6.16 8.15
N ILE A 159 -5.79 7.06 7.28
CA ILE A 159 -5.97 8.49 7.58
C ILE A 159 -7.38 8.91 7.17
N ASP A 160 -7.90 9.96 7.79
CA ASP A 160 -9.22 10.49 7.42
C ASP A 160 -9.19 11.25 6.08
N GLU A 161 -10.38 11.39 5.48
CA GLU A 161 -10.59 12.06 4.20
C GLU A 161 -10.10 13.52 4.20
N ASP A 162 -10.28 14.24 5.31
CA ASP A 162 -9.84 15.64 5.45
C ASP A 162 -8.31 15.74 5.43
N THR A 163 -7.63 14.84 6.13
CA THR A 163 -6.16 14.75 6.14
C THR A 163 -5.63 14.44 4.76
N PHE A 164 -6.24 13.47 4.06
CA PHE A 164 -5.85 13.13 2.69
C PHE A 164 -6.12 14.28 1.72
N SER A 165 -7.28 14.92 1.78
CA SER A 165 -7.63 16.09 0.97
C SER A 165 -6.66 17.26 1.16
N LYS A 166 -6.19 17.49 2.40
CA LYS A 166 -5.14 18.50 2.68
C LYS A 166 -3.81 18.15 2.02
N LYS A 167 -3.44 16.87 1.92
CA LYS A 167 -2.25 16.46 1.15
C LYS A 167 -2.45 16.76 -0.33
N LEU A 168 -3.58 16.33 -0.93
CA LEU A 168 -3.90 16.58 -2.33
C LEU A 168 -3.89 18.07 -2.69
N SER A 169 -4.37 18.94 -1.80
CA SER A 169 -4.43 20.38 -2.05
C SER A 169 -3.07 21.03 -2.36
N LYS A 170 -1.96 20.40 -1.94
CA LYS A 170 -0.59 20.84 -2.19
C LYS A 170 -0.02 20.30 -3.51
N LEU A 171 -0.72 19.36 -4.17
CA LEU A 171 -0.22 18.60 -5.32
C LEU A 171 -0.85 19.00 -6.66
N LYS A 172 -1.50 20.16 -6.73
CA LYS A 172 -2.30 20.62 -7.88
C LYS A 172 -1.52 20.74 -9.18
N ASP A 173 -0.22 21.04 -9.09
CA ASP A 173 0.65 21.23 -10.24
C ASP A 173 1.32 19.94 -10.74
N SER A 174 0.86 18.77 -10.28
CA SER A 174 1.45 17.50 -10.65
C SER A 174 0.99 17.02 -12.02
N ASN A 175 1.93 16.55 -12.84
CA ASN A 175 1.63 15.81 -14.08
C ASN A 175 1.18 14.38 -13.78
N ILE A 176 1.75 13.78 -12.73
CA ILE A 176 1.45 12.44 -12.26
C ILE A 176 1.09 12.54 -10.78
N ILE A 177 -0.02 11.93 -10.37
CA ILE A 177 -0.38 11.80 -8.96
C ILE A 177 -0.22 10.33 -8.53
N CYS A 178 0.53 10.12 -7.45
CA CYS A 178 0.81 8.80 -6.88
C CYS A 178 0.16 8.69 -5.50
N THR A 179 -0.67 7.67 -5.31
CA THR A 179 -1.35 7.41 -4.04
C THR A 179 -1.24 5.93 -3.67
N HIS A 180 -1.55 5.56 -2.42
CA HIS A 180 -1.66 4.15 -2.10
C HIS A 180 -3.01 3.60 -2.58
N ALA A 181 -4.11 4.09 -2.06
CA ALA A 181 -5.44 3.66 -2.47
C ALA A 181 -5.92 4.38 -3.75
N PRO A 182 -6.80 3.72 -4.55
CA PRO A 182 -7.33 4.27 -5.79
C PRO A 182 -8.31 5.43 -5.59
N PRO A 183 -8.61 6.21 -6.65
CA PRO A 183 -9.78 7.08 -6.66
C PRO A 183 -11.06 6.22 -6.54
N LEU A 184 -12.10 6.77 -5.90
CA LEU A 184 -13.38 6.08 -5.72
C LEU A 184 -14.14 5.98 -7.06
N VAL A 185 -13.70 5.03 -7.88
CA VAL A 185 -14.32 4.61 -9.14
C VAL A 185 -14.63 3.13 -9.03
N ARG A 186 -15.87 2.73 -9.30
CA ARG A 186 -16.37 1.37 -9.04
C ARG A 186 -15.47 0.27 -9.61
N GLU A 187 -15.03 0.42 -10.83
CA GLU A 187 -14.21 -0.55 -11.56
C GLU A 187 -12.82 -0.71 -10.95
N LEU A 188 -12.28 0.37 -10.35
CA LEU A 188 -10.97 0.38 -9.72
C LEU A 188 -10.99 -0.14 -8.28
N VAL A 189 -12.13 -0.02 -7.58
CA VAL A 189 -12.29 -0.45 -6.18
C VAL A 189 -13.01 -1.79 -6.03
N THR A 190 -13.50 -2.42 -7.12
CA THR A 190 -14.13 -3.74 -7.06
C THR A 190 -13.06 -4.82 -7.15
N ASP A 191 -12.86 -5.60 -6.07
CA ASP A 191 -12.00 -6.78 -6.07
C ASP A 191 -12.77 -7.99 -6.64
N VAL A 192 -12.28 -8.55 -7.75
CA VAL A 192 -12.97 -9.63 -8.49
C VAL A 192 -12.90 -10.99 -7.81
N VAL A 193 -11.95 -11.21 -6.89
CA VAL A 193 -11.81 -12.48 -6.17
C VAL A 193 -12.75 -12.54 -4.98
N THR A 194 -12.84 -11.45 -4.23
CA THR A 194 -13.74 -11.35 -3.08
C THR A 194 -15.14 -10.89 -3.47
N ASN A 195 -15.30 -10.37 -4.68
CA ASN A 195 -16.50 -9.71 -5.19
C ASN A 195 -17.00 -8.58 -4.27
N LYS A 196 -16.05 -7.88 -3.66
CA LYS A 196 -16.30 -6.76 -2.76
C LYS A 196 -15.94 -5.44 -3.42
N ILE A 197 -16.69 -4.43 -3.06
CA ILE A 197 -16.29 -3.04 -3.27
C ILE A 197 -15.39 -2.66 -2.10
N GLU A 198 -14.11 -2.52 -2.38
CA GLU A 198 -13.12 -2.04 -1.43
C GLU A 198 -13.22 -0.50 -1.31
N GLN A 199 -12.38 0.11 -0.48
CA GLN A 199 -12.39 1.55 -0.28
C GLN A 199 -11.58 2.27 -1.38
N GLY A 200 -11.95 3.51 -1.64
CA GLY A 200 -11.22 4.42 -2.52
C GLY A 200 -11.46 5.86 -2.07
N TRP A 201 -10.57 6.76 -2.46
CA TRP A 201 -10.63 8.16 -2.08
C TRP A 201 -11.62 8.94 -2.95
N ALA A 202 -12.66 9.49 -2.34
CA ALA A 202 -13.60 10.40 -3.02
C ALA A 202 -12.90 11.71 -3.41
N SER A 203 -12.11 12.28 -2.51
CA SER A 203 -11.33 13.50 -2.78
C SER A 203 -10.28 13.32 -3.89
N LEU A 204 -9.72 12.11 -4.07
CA LEU A 204 -8.81 11.85 -5.20
C LEU A 204 -9.57 11.83 -6.53
N ARG A 205 -10.76 11.22 -6.57
CA ARG A 205 -11.61 11.27 -7.77
C ARG A 205 -11.93 12.73 -8.14
N ASP A 206 -12.38 13.52 -7.16
CA ASP A 206 -12.76 14.92 -7.38
C ASP A 206 -11.52 15.77 -7.78
N PHE A 207 -10.34 15.50 -7.19
CA PHE A 207 -9.07 16.12 -7.57
C PHE A 207 -8.72 15.81 -9.03
N ILE A 208 -8.84 14.55 -9.46
CA ILE A 208 -8.57 14.15 -10.84
C ILE A 208 -9.55 14.83 -11.81
N GLU A 209 -10.83 14.90 -11.46
CA GLU A 209 -11.83 15.58 -12.31
C GLU A 209 -11.56 17.07 -12.50
N ILE A 210 -11.03 17.75 -11.46
CA ILE A 210 -10.76 19.19 -11.46
C ILE A 210 -9.41 19.51 -12.13
N TYR A 211 -8.33 18.83 -11.71
CA TYR A 211 -6.95 19.20 -12.09
C TYR A 211 -6.41 18.38 -13.27
N GLN A 212 -7.01 17.25 -13.58
CA GLN A 212 -6.71 16.38 -14.73
C GLN A 212 -5.20 16.11 -14.93
N PRO A 213 -4.47 15.55 -13.93
CA PRO A 213 -3.11 15.10 -14.14
C PRO A 213 -3.07 14.10 -15.31
N GLU A 214 -1.95 13.96 -15.99
CA GLU A 214 -1.81 12.99 -17.11
C GLU A 214 -2.06 11.54 -16.61
N TYR A 215 -1.56 11.24 -15.41
CA TYR A 215 -1.67 9.91 -14.80
C TYR A 215 -2.02 9.98 -13.30
N SER A 216 -2.79 8.98 -12.86
CA SER A 216 -2.99 8.64 -11.45
C SER A 216 -2.53 7.20 -11.23
N LEU A 217 -1.48 7.00 -10.42
CA LEU A 217 -0.87 5.70 -10.13
C LEU A 217 -1.15 5.29 -8.69
N PHE A 218 -1.59 4.05 -8.47
CA PHE A 218 -2.00 3.56 -7.14
C PHE A 218 -1.89 2.03 -7.03
N GLY A 219 -2.13 1.47 -5.83
CA GLY A 219 -2.20 0.04 -5.52
C GLY A 219 -3.42 -0.32 -4.69
N ASP A 220 -3.21 -0.94 -3.50
CA ASP A 220 -4.18 -1.33 -2.48
C ASP A 220 -5.17 -2.42 -2.91
N VAL A 221 -5.94 -2.21 -3.98
CA VAL A 221 -6.85 -3.22 -4.49
C VAL A 221 -6.06 -4.25 -5.31
N HIS A 222 -5.83 -5.42 -4.73
CA HIS A 222 -4.90 -6.42 -5.27
C HIS A 222 -5.39 -7.06 -6.57
N GLN A 223 -6.69 -7.21 -6.76
CA GLN A 223 -7.30 -7.83 -7.93
C GLN A 223 -8.50 -7.00 -8.40
N PRO A 224 -8.24 -5.76 -8.88
CA PRO A 224 -9.30 -4.86 -9.29
C PRO A 224 -10.02 -5.38 -10.55
N GLN A 225 -11.29 -5.04 -10.70
CA GLN A 225 -12.05 -5.31 -11.92
C GLN A 225 -11.40 -4.66 -13.14
N ALA A 226 -10.83 -3.46 -12.96
CA ALA A 226 -10.02 -2.80 -13.97
C ALA A 226 -8.70 -2.33 -13.36
N SER A 227 -7.56 -2.70 -13.95
CA SER A 227 -6.24 -2.16 -13.61
C SER A 227 -5.92 -0.85 -14.33
N TYR A 228 -6.73 -0.48 -15.32
CA TYR A 228 -6.66 0.74 -16.10
C TYR A 228 -8.05 1.34 -16.27
N TRP A 229 -8.18 2.65 -16.07
CA TRP A 229 -9.40 3.40 -16.27
C TRP A 229 -9.12 4.83 -16.74
N SER A 230 -9.94 5.39 -17.61
CA SER A 230 -9.85 6.80 -17.98
C SER A 230 -10.90 7.60 -17.21
N LEU A 231 -10.44 8.58 -16.44
CA LEU A 231 -11.29 9.54 -15.76
C LEU A 231 -11.03 10.93 -16.37
N ASN A 232 -11.94 11.40 -17.21
CA ASN A 232 -11.71 12.52 -18.14
C ASN A 232 -10.45 12.25 -19.00
N SER A 233 -9.46 13.17 -18.98
CA SER A 233 -8.18 13.01 -19.68
C SER A 233 -7.13 12.23 -18.88
N THR A 234 -7.39 11.96 -17.60
CA THR A 234 -6.44 11.26 -16.71
C THR A 234 -6.47 9.75 -16.90
N ARG A 235 -5.31 9.15 -17.08
CA ARG A 235 -5.12 7.69 -17.10
C ARG A 235 -4.87 7.19 -15.68
N CYS A 236 -5.83 6.48 -15.12
CA CYS A 236 -5.77 5.87 -13.79
C CYS A 236 -5.23 4.44 -13.92
N ILE A 237 -4.11 4.13 -13.25
CA ILE A 237 -3.42 2.83 -13.38
C ILE A 237 -3.15 2.25 -12.00
N ASN A 238 -3.67 1.06 -11.75
CA ASN A 238 -3.22 0.23 -10.63
C ASN A 238 -1.88 -0.41 -11.00
N VAL A 239 -0.81 -0.10 -10.26
CA VAL A 239 0.56 -0.57 -10.58
C VAL A 239 0.77 -2.06 -10.27
N GLY A 240 -0.23 -2.71 -9.69
CA GLY A 240 -0.25 -4.14 -9.44
C GLY A 240 0.12 -4.53 -8.01
N TYR A 241 -0.13 -5.79 -7.70
CA TYR A 241 0.17 -6.44 -6.43
C TYR A 241 1.57 -7.08 -6.50
N PHE A 242 2.60 -6.32 -6.10
CA PHE A 242 4.00 -6.72 -6.23
C PHE A 242 4.30 -8.06 -5.52
N ARG A 243 3.79 -8.25 -4.29
CA ARG A 243 3.96 -9.51 -3.55
C ARG A 243 3.60 -10.77 -4.35
N ALA A 244 2.58 -10.70 -5.19
CA ALA A 244 2.08 -11.87 -5.91
C ALA A 244 2.70 -12.02 -7.29
N THR A 245 3.08 -10.92 -7.92
CA THR A 245 3.38 -10.90 -9.36
C THR A 245 4.85 -10.67 -9.70
N ASN A 246 5.64 -10.07 -8.79
CA ASN A 246 6.98 -9.56 -9.06
C ASN A 246 7.02 -8.59 -10.25
N GLN A 247 5.90 -7.93 -10.54
CA GLN A 247 5.80 -6.99 -11.65
C GLN A 247 5.95 -5.55 -11.14
N TYR A 248 6.43 -4.69 -12.01
CA TYR A 248 6.54 -3.25 -11.79
C TYR A 248 6.10 -2.49 -13.03
N LEU A 249 5.65 -1.26 -12.86
CA LEU A 249 5.34 -0.33 -13.93
C LEU A 249 6.56 0.55 -14.19
N GLU A 250 7.00 0.68 -15.45
CA GLU A 250 8.07 1.62 -15.82
C GLU A 250 7.48 2.95 -16.27
N LEU A 251 8.07 4.08 -15.84
CA LEU A 251 7.63 5.41 -16.27
C LEU A 251 7.66 5.54 -17.80
N SER A 252 8.70 5.03 -18.45
CA SER A 252 8.83 5.04 -19.91
C SER A 252 7.73 4.28 -20.64
N SER A 253 7.14 3.24 -20.02
CA SER A 253 6.09 2.43 -20.62
C SER A 253 4.71 3.08 -20.61
N ILE A 254 4.50 4.12 -19.80
CA ILE A 254 3.21 4.80 -19.74
C ILE A 254 3.07 5.92 -20.79
N TYR A 255 4.17 6.29 -21.46
CA TYR A 255 4.18 7.33 -22.51
C TYR A 255 4.17 6.76 -23.95
N ILE A 256 3.98 5.46 -24.10
CA ILE A 256 3.79 4.79 -25.39
C ILE A 256 2.31 4.63 -25.69
#